data_3ec7b4aa4ec224f77ea38a22cb0db9c6
#
_entry.id   3ec7b4aa4ec224f77ea38a22cb0db9c6
#
_cell.length_a   1.000
_cell.length_b   1.000
_cell.length_c   1.000
_cell.angle_alpha   90.00
_cell.angle_beta   90.00
_cell.angle_gamma   90.00
#
_symmetry.space_group_name_H-M   'P 1'
#
loop_
_entity.id
_entity.type
_entity.pdbx_description
1 polymer ?
#
loop_
_entity_poly.entity_id
_entity_poly.type
_entity_poly.pdbx_seq_one_letter_code
_entity_poly.pdbx_strand_id
1 'polypeptide(L)'
;IGRAHGNGNPDNLGPEPAGADIHEQGFGWNQENGTGANQITSGLEGAWTTNPDKWDHQYLDLLLNYEWESKKSPAGAWQWEPINLEEEKKPRDLGDPNKKARLMFTDADMAMAMDPEYRKISERFYKDPKFFEDSFARAWFKLTHRTMGNKENYIGPWAPKEDLYWQGNVPKPKKKYNVEKVKKMISSSKLNSSDLITTAWDSARTYRRTDKRGGANGARIRLEPMNQWEANEPKKLSKVLKVLEGIAKKTGATIADTIVLAGIVGLEK
;
A
#
# COMPACT_ATOMS: atom_id res chain seq x y z
N ILE A 1 16.91 4.88 2.43
CA ILE A 1 15.63 4.18 2.35
C ILE A 1 15.89 2.76 1.91
N GLY A 2 15.31 1.80 2.59
CA GLY A 2 15.23 0.45 2.09
C GLY A 2 16.47 -0.39 2.30
N ARG A 3 16.81 -0.63 3.54
CA ARG A 3 17.50 -1.88 3.82
C ARG A 3 16.49 -2.98 3.56
N ALA A 4 16.80 -3.88 2.62
CA ALA A 4 16.00 -5.07 2.43
C ALA A 4 16.04 -5.89 3.72
N HIS A 5 14.89 -6.12 4.31
CA HIS A 5 14.76 -6.97 5.47
C HIS A 5 14.48 -8.38 4.98
N GLY A 6 15.47 -9.21 4.98
CA GLY A 6 15.36 -10.60 4.62
C GLY A 6 16.59 -11.34 5.02
N ASN A 7 16.43 -12.51 5.58
CA ASN A 7 17.52 -13.40 5.92
C ASN A 7 17.87 -14.21 4.69
N GLY A 8 18.84 -13.76 3.91
CA GLY A 8 19.35 -14.51 2.77
C GLY A 8 20.28 -15.66 3.15
N ASN A 9 20.72 -15.71 4.40
CA ASN A 9 21.54 -16.81 4.93
C ASN A 9 20.69 -17.65 5.88
N PRO A 10 20.54 -18.97 5.62
CA PRO A 10 19.81 -19.88 6.52
C PRO A 10 20.32 -19.88 7.96
N ASP A 11 21.61 -19.62 8.15
CA ASP A 11 22.22 -19.56 9.49
C ASP A 11 21.87 -18.28 10.28
N ASN A 12 21.24 -17.32 9.61
CA ASN A 12 20.77 -16.06 10.19
C ASN A 12 19.24 -15.96 10.23
N LEU A 13 18.56 -17.09 10.27
CA LEU A 13 17.14 -17.12 10.52
C LEU A 13 16.90 -16.61 11.94
N GLY A 14 16.53 -15.35 12.04
CA GLY A 14 16.02 -14.77 13.27
C GLY A 14 14.67 -15.40 13.65
N PRO A 15 14.26 -15.25 14.90
CA PRO A 15 12.95 -15.70 15.35
C PRO A 15 11.82 -14.98 14.57
N GLU A 16 10.61 -15.51 14.66
CA GLU A 16 9.40 -14.89 14.13
C GLU A 16 9.34 -13.40 14.50
N PRO A 17 8.99 -12.51 13.57
CA PRO A 17 9.02 -11.05 13.80
C PRO A 17 8.14 -10.59 14.97
N ALA A 18 7.08 -11.34 15.27
CA ALA A 18 6.19 -11.03 16.38
C ALA A 18 6.84 -11.43 17.71
N GLY A 19 7.27 -10.43 18.47
CA GLY A 19 7.89 -10.61 19.78
C GLY A 19 9.43 -10.65 19.77
N ALA A 20 10.07 -10.60 18.61
CA ALA A 20 11.50 -10.47 18.50
C ALA A 20 11.97 -9.04 18.78
N ASP A 21 13.04 -8.86 19.53
CA ASP A 21 13.66 -7.56 19.73
C ASP A 21 14.49 -7.11 18.50
N ILE A 22 15.06 -5.91 18.55
CA ILE A 22 15.87 -5.37 17.44
C ILE A 22 17.07 -6.25 17.11
N HIS A 23 17.70 -6.86 18.11
CA HIS A 23 18.84 -7.73 17.91
C HIS A 23 18.42 -9.05 17.27
N GLU A 24 17.37 -9.64 17.76
CA GLU A 24 16.81 -10.89 17.23
C GLU A 24 16.28 -10.73 15.80
N GLN A 25 15.77 -9.56 15.44
CA GLN A 25 15.37 -9.24 14.07
C GLN A 25 16.55 -8.95 13.14
N GLY A 26 17.76 -8.92 13.63
CA GLY A 26 18.97 -8.71 12.85
C GLY A 26 19.24 -7.28 12.41
N PHE A 27 18.54 -6.31 12.97
CA PHE A 27 18.82 -4.91 12.71
C PHE A 27 20.14 -4.48 13.36
N GLY A 28 21.09 -4.05 12.53
CA GLY A 28 22.41 -3.62 12.98
C GLY A 28 23.35 -4.75 13.44
N TRP A 29 23.03 -6.00 13.10
CA TRP A 29 23.91 -7.12 13.42
C TRP A 29 25.24 -7.02 12.68
N ASN A 30 26.30 -7.33 13.41
CA ASN A 30 27.54 -7.80 12.85
C ASN A 30 27.40 -9.32 12.68
N GLN A 31 27.17 -9.78 11.48
CA GLN A 31 27.16 -11.21 11.19
C GLN A 31 28.60 -11.72 11.16
N GLU A 32 28.82 -13.00 11.53
CA GLU A 32 30.17 -13.59 11.57
C GLU A 32 30.95 -13.42 10.26
N ASN A 33 30.23 -13.46 9.12
CA ASN A 33 30.81 -13.34 7.78
C ASN A 33 30.68 -11.94 7.18
N GLY A 34 30.22 -10.95 7.93
CA GLY A 34 29.99 -9.60 7.46
C GLY A 34 30.95 -8.60 8.06
N THR A 35 31.00 -7.41 7.49
CA THR A 35 31.95 -6.35 7.85
C THR A 35 31.31 -5.21 8.64
N GLY A 36 30.18 -5.43 9.27
CA GLY A 36 29.63 -4.47 10.24
C GLY A 36 28.41 -3.70 9.79
N ALA A 37 28.34 -2.43 10.12
CA ALA A 37 27.13 -1.60 10.05
C ALA A 37 26.48 -1.47 8.66
N ASN A 38 27.18 -1.78 7.59
CA ASN A 38 26.68 -1.74 6.21
C ASN A 38 26.13 -3.09 5.72
N GLN A 39 26.23 -4.13 6.54
CA GLN A 39 25.70 -5.43 6.19
C GLN A 39 24.19 -5.45 6.36
N ILE A 40 23.52 -6.03 5.37
CA ILE A 40 22.08 -6.29 5.39
C ILE A 40 21.86 -7.74 5.85
N THR A 41 20.78 -8.00 6.57
CA THR A 41 20.45 -9.35 7.10
C THR A 41 20.31 -10.44 6.01
N SER A 42 20.08 -10.05 4.75
CA SER A 42 20.10 -10.94 3.59
C SER A 42 21.50 -11.37 3.16
N GLY A 43 22.55 -10.92 3.85
CA GLY A 43 23.94 -11.14 3.46
C GLY A 43 24.49 -10.17 2.42
N LEU A 44 23.66 -9.27 1.89
CA LEU A 44 24.11 -8.16 1.04
C LEU A 44 24.89 -7.15 1.87
N GLU A 45 25.94 -6.56 1.29
CA GLU A 45 26.78 -5.58 2.00
C GLU A 45 27.10 -4.39 1.11
N GLY A 46 26.74 -3.20 1.58
CA GLY A 46 27.00 -1.94 0.90
C GLY A 46 25.85 -0.96 0.93
N ALA A 47 25.98 0.09 0.15
CA ALA A 47 24.97 1.11 -0.05
C ALA A 47 24.64 1.25 -1.54
N TRP A 48 23.46 1.78 -1.84
CA TRP A 48 23.00 1.97 -3.22
C TRP A 48 23.49 3.27 -3.85
N THR A 49 23.94 4.22 -3.03
CA THR A 49 24.44 5.52 -3.50
C THR A 49 25.63 5.95 -2.67
N THR A 50 26.42 6.90 -3.19
CA THR A 50 27.56 7.50 -2.45
C THR A 50 27.08 8.29 -1.23
N ASN A 51 25.90 8.90 -1.31
CA ASN A 51 25.30 9.71 -0.25
C ASN A 51 23.95 9.12 0.18
N PRO A 52 23.92 7.99 0.92
CA PRO A 52 22.68 7.28 1.23
C PRO A 52 21.72 8.04 2.14
N ASP A 53 22.15 9.12 2.74
CA ASP A 53 21.37 10.04 3.57
C ASP A 53 20.80 11.24 2.79
N LYS A 54 21.11 11.35 1.49
CA LYS A 54 20.58 12.39 0.62
C LYS A 54 19.51 11.88 -0.31
N TRP A 55 18.56 12.74 -0.59
CA TRP A 55 17.62 12.58 -1.67
C TRP A 55 18.17 13.25 -2.92
N ASP A 56 18.75 12.48 -3.82
CA ASP A 56 19.36 12.95 -5.06
C ASP A 56 19.11 11.97 -6.23
N HIS A 57 19.69 12.27 -7.37
CA HIS A 57 19.53 11.50 -8.60
C HIS A 57 20.63 10.46 -8.84
N GLN A 58 21.53 10.32 -7.88
CA GLN A 58 22.75 9.54 -8.03
C GLN A 58 22.51 8.06 -8.29
N TYR A 59 21.42 7.48 -7.74
CA TYR A 59 21.07 6.08 -7.98
C TYR A 59 20.93 5.78 -9.48
N LEU A 60 20.23 6.63 -10.23
CA LEU A 60 20.04 6.45 -11.68
C LEU A 60 21.32 6.73 -12.46
N ASP A 61 22.14 7.67 -12.02
CA ASP A 61 23.44 7.94 -12.61
C ASP A 61 24.35 6.71 -12.51
N LEU A 62 24.47 6.14 -11.34
CA LEU A 62 25.28 4.93 -11.11
C LEU A 62 24.74 3.73 -11.89
N LEU A 63 23.42 3.54 -11.87
CA LEU A 63 22.77 2.42 -12.54
C LEU A 63 23.03 2.43 -14.08
N LEU A 64 22.95 3.60 -14.70
CA LEU A 64 22.95 3.72 -16.15
C LEU A 64 24.33 4.00 -16.77
N ASN A 65 25.25 4.59 -16.00
CA ASN A 65 26.51 5.08 -16.52
C ASN A 65 27.75 4.32 -16.04
N TYR A 66 27.59 3.33 -15.15
CA TYR A 66 28.66 2.45 -14.71
C TYR A 66 28.50 1.04 -15.26
N GLU A 67 29.62 0.34 -15.39
CA GLU A 67 29.63 -1.09 -15.66
C GLU A 67 29.60 -1.85 -14.33
N TRP A 68 28.87 -2.95 -14.31
CA TRP A 68 28.61 -3.74 -13.11
C TRP A 68 29.02 -5.18 -13.30
N GLU A 69 29.59 -5.77 -12.26
CA GLU A 69 29.90 -7.20 -12.20
C GLU A 69 29.25 -7.88 -11.01
N SER A 70 28.85 -9.11 -11.17
CA SER A 70 28.28 -9.92 -10.09
C SER A 70 29.39 -10.47 -9.20
N LYS A 71 29.33 -10.18 -7.90
CA LYS A 71 30.29 -10.62 -6.89
C LYS A 71 29.60 -11.19 -5.66
N LYS A 72 30.31 -12.02 -4.91
CA LYS A 72 29.86 -12.43 -3.57
C LYS A 72 30.27 -11.40 -2.54
N SER A 73 29.32 -11.05 -1.68
CA SER A 73 29.61 -10.32 -0.45
C SER A 73 30.48 -11.15 0.50
N PRO A 74 31.08 -10.58 1.54
CA PRO A 74 31.75 -11.33 2.60
C PRO A 74 30.85 -12.37 3.28
N ALA A 75 29.55 -12.11 3.37
CA ALA A 75 28.54 -13.04 3.88
C ALA A 75 28.08 -14.11 2.87
N GLY A 76 28.63 -14.10 1.64
CA GLY A 76 28.36 -15.10 0.61
C GLY A 76 27.14 -14.83 -0.28
N ALA A 77 26.41 -13.74 -0.08
CA ALA A 77 25.31 -13.36 -0.93
C ALA A 77 25.79 -12.78 -2.27
N TRP A 78 25.10 -13.09 -3.36
CA TRP A 78 25.36 -12.47 -4.65
C TRP A 78 24.83 -11.04 -4.68
N GLN A 79 25.68 -10.12 -5.13
CA GLN A 79 25.37 -8.72 -5.34
C GLN A 79 26.12 -8.20 -6.58
N TRP A 80 25.73 -7.04 -7.07
CA TRP A 80 26.41 -6.37 -8.16
C TRP A 80 27.25 -5.23 -7.61
N GLU A 81 28.49 -5.14 -8.03
CA GLU A 81 29.43 -4.08 -7.66
C GLU A 81 29.93 -3.36 -8.92
N PRO A 82 30.11 -2.03 -8.88
CA PRO A 82 30.60 -1.31 -10.04
C PRO A 82 32.06 -1.63 -10.33
N ILE A 83 32.36 -1.78 -11.60
CA ILE A 83 33.73 -1.91 -12.09
C ILE A 83 34.36 -0.51 -12.14
N ASN A 84 35.59 -0.37 -11.63
CA ASN A 84 36.36 0.88 -11.69
C ASN A 84 35.67 2.11 -11.04
N LEU A 85 34.96 1.90 -9.94
CA LEU A 85 34.42 3.02 -9.16
C LEU A 85 35.58 3.77 -8.48
N GLU A 86 35.62 5.07 -8.66
CA GLU A 86 36.58 5.95 -8.01
C GLU A 86 36.40 5.91 -6.48
N GLU A 87 37.50 5.89 -5.74
CA GLU A 87 37.49 5.74 -4.29
C GLU A 87 36.68 6.85 -3.60
N GLU A 88 36.69 8.06 -4.15
CA GLU A 88 35.95 9.22 -3.64
C GLU A 88 34.44 9.02 -3.72
N LYS A 89 33.97 8.24 -4.69
CA LYS A 89 32.55 7.93 -4.89
C LYS A 89 32.02 6.78 -4.05
N LYS A 90 32.89 6.05 -3.36
CA LYS A 90 32.43 5.05 -2.41
C LYS A 90 31.75 5.71 -1.20
N PRO A 91 30.64 5.18 -0.74
CA PRO A 91 29.93 5.71 0.41
C PRO A 91 30.76 5.57 1.69
N ARG A 92 30.50 6.44 2.65
CA ARG A 92 31.09 6.34 3.98
C ARG A 92 30.62 5.09 4.70
N ASP A 93 31.51 4.39 5.38
CA ASP A 93 31.13 3.32 6.29
C ASP A 93 30.40 3.91 7.51
N LEU A 94 29.29 3.29 7.91
CA LEU A 94 28.47 3.77 9.03
C LEU A 94 29.08 3.41 10.40
N GLY A 95 29.91 2.38 10.45
CA GLY A 95 30.56 1.92 11.68
C GLY A 95 31.94 2.50 11.89
N ASP A 96 32.61 2.95 10.83
CA ASP A 96 33.97 3.52 10.89
C ASP A 96 34.08 4.71 9.92
N PRO A 97 34.12 5.94 10.42
CA PRO A 97 34.17 7.13 9.57
C PRO A 97 35.46 7.24 8.73
N ASN A 98 36.50 6.46 9.05
CA ASN A 98 37.76 6.45 8.30
C ASN A 98 37.74 5.42 7.16
N LYS A 99 36.70 4.63 7.05
CA LYS A 99 36.54 3.62 6.00
C LYS A 99 35.47 3.99 4.98
N LYS A 100 35.61 3.37 3.83
CA LYS A 100 34.60 3.42 2.77
C LYS A 100 33.85 2.10 2.72
N ALA A 101 32.53 2.18 2.52
CA ALA A 101 31.69 1.03 2.29
C ALA A 101 31.67 0.67 0.80
N ARG A 102 31.14 -0.50 0.51
CA ARG A 102 30.87 -0.94 -0.87
C ARG A 102 29.68 -0.17 -1.44
N LEU A 103 29.74 0.09 -2.72
CA LEU A 103 28.55 0.42 -3.50
C LEU A 103 28.05 -0.89 -4.10
N MET A 104 26.75 -1.16 -4.00
CA MET A 104 26.20 -2.41 -4.52
C MET A 104 24.77 -2.25 -5.03
N PHE A 105 24.42 -3.10 -5.98
CA PHE A 105 23.07 -3.27 -6.47
C PHE A 105 22.61 -4.72 -6.37
N THR A 106 21.31 -4.91 -6.34
CA THR A 106 20.67 -6.23 -6.40
C THR A 106 20.32 -6.59 -7.85
N ASP A 107 19.90 -7.84 -8.09
CA ASP A 107 19.35 -8.25 -9.38
C ASP A 107 18.12 -7.44 -9.79
N ALA A 108 17.29 -7.02 -8.82
CA ALA A 108 16.14 -6.17 -9.06
C ALA A 108 16.54 -4.76 -9.54
N ASP A 109 17.63 -4.21 -9.01
CA ASP A 109 18.19 -2.94 -9.48
C ASP A 109 18.74 -3.09 -10.90
N MET A 110 19.52 -4.12 -11.14
CA MET A 110 20.11 -4.37 -12.47
C MET A 110 19.06 -4.65 -13.53
N ALA A 111 17.92 -5.26 -13.19
CA ALA A 111 16.81 -5.42 -14.11
C ALA A 111 16.31 -4.09 -14.67
N MET A 112 16.37 -3.00 -13.92
CA MET A 112 15.98 -1.67 -14.39
C MET A 112 16.94 -1.07 -15.44
N ALA A 113 18.15 -1.61 -15.56
CA ALA A 113 19.10 -1.24 -16.61
C ALA A 113 19.17 -2.28 -17.74
N MET A 114 18.96 -3.56 -17.44
CA MET A 114 19.16 -4.65 -18.40
C MET A 114 17.89 -4.99 -19.19
N ASP A 115 16.71 -4.89 -18.58
CA ASP A 115 15.45 -5.07 -19.29
C ASP A 115 15.16 -3.86 -20.19
N PRO A 116 14.89 -4.03 -21.48
CA PRO A 116 14.71 -2.92 -22.43
C PRO A 116 13.53 -1.99 -22.09
N GLU A 117 12.46 -2.53 -21.52
CA GLU A 117 11.29 -1.72 -21.16
C GLU A 117 11.53 -0.93 -19.89
N TYR A 118 12.14 -1.54 -18.89
CA TYR A 118 12.54 -0.83 -17.66
C TYR A 118 13.63 0.19 -17.94
N ARG A 119 14.60 -0.11 -18.78
CA ARG A 119 15.66 0.81 -19.18
C ARG A 119 15.12 2.10 -19.76
N LYS A 120 14.16 2.03 -20.67
CA LYS A 120 13.50 3.23 -21.23
C LYS A 120 12.91 4.14 -20.13
N ILE A 121 12.32 3.54 -19.10
CA ILE A 121 11.75 4.29 -17.97
C ILE A 121 12.86 4.90 -17.13
N SER A 122 13.91 4.13 -16.81
CA SER A 122 15.05 4.57 -16.03
C SER A 122 15.79 5.73 -16.73
N GLU A 123 16.02 5.63 -18.04
CA GLU A 123 16.63 6.71 -18.83
C GLU A 123 15.76 7.98 -18.88
N ARG A 124 14.43 7.81 -18.95
CA ARG A 124 13.52 8.95 -18.89
C ARG A 124 13.59 9.64 -17.52
N PHE A 125 13.61 8.89 -16.45
CA PHE A 125 13.75 9.43 -15.09
C PHE A 125 15.11 10.10 -14.89
N TYR A 126 16.18 9.55 -15.44
CA TYR A 126 17.51 10.14 -15.38
C TYR A 126 17.58 11.49 -16.12
N LYS A 127 16.94 11.59 -17.29
CA LYS A 127 16.91 12.81 -18.11
C LYS A 127 16.00 13.91 -17.53
N ASP A 128 14.96 13.54 -16.77
CA ASP A 128 13.98 14.47 -16.20
C ASP A 128 13.78 14.21 -14.70
N PRO A 129 14.65 14.81 -13.85
CA PRO A 129 14.57 14.68 -12.41
C PRO A 129 13.22 15.08 -11.82
N LYS A 130 12.59 16.12 -12.33
CA LYS A 130 11.27 16.58 -11.84
C LYS A 130 10.17 15.58 -12.13
N PHE A 131 10.21 14.97 -13.30
CA PHE A 131 9.27 13.91 -13.64
C PHE A 131 9.49 12.67 -12.76
N PHE A 132 10.74 12.33 -12.44
CA PHE A 132 11.04 11.26 -11.49
C PHE A 132 10.49 11.56 -10.10
N GLU A 133 10.75 12.75 -9.57
CA GLU A 133 10.27 13.16 -8.24
C GLU A 133 8.74 13.10 -8.14
N ASP A 134 8.01 13.64 -9.11
CA ASP A 134 6.55 13.57 -9.15
C ASP A 134 6.05 12.14 -9.26
N SER A 135 6.65 11.34 -10.14
CA SER A 135 6.29 9.92 -10.32
C SER A 135 6.51 9.10 -9.05
N PHE A 136 7.64 9.32 -8.38
CA PHE A 136 7.96 8.67 -7.12
C PHE A 136 6.98 9.09 -6.01
N ALA A 137 6.72 10.39 -5.87
CA ALA A 137 5.77 10.90 -4.88
C ALA A 137 4.36 10.30 -5.07
N ARG A 138 3.89 10.20 -6.32
CA ARG A 138 2.61 9.58 -6.67
C ARG A 138 2.59 8.07 -6.37
N ALA A 139 3.66 7.37 -6.68
CA ALA A 139 3.78 5.94 -6.39
C ALA A 139 3.82 5.68 -4.88
N TRP A 140 4.57 6.48 -4.14
CA TRP A 140 4.63 6.43 -2.68
C TRP A 140 3.27 6.72 -2.04
N PHE A 141 2.60 7.77 -2.51
CA PHE A 141 1.25 8.09 -2.05
C PHE A 141 0.27 6.94 -2.33
N LYS A 142 0.32 6.33 -3.52
CA LYS A 142 -0.52 5.17 -3.85
C LYS A 142 -0.25 3.98 -2.92
N LEU A 143 1.01 3.71 -2.61
CA LEU A 143 1.41 2.64 -1.71
C LEU A 143 0.86 2.88 -0.29
N THR A 144 1.09 4.06 0.27
CA THR A 144 0.69 4.41 1.65
C THR A 144 -0.81 4.65 1.80
N HIS A 145 -1.48 5.07 0.72
CA HIS A 145 -2.94 5.28 0.70
C HIS A 145 -3.73 4.05 1.16
N ARG A 146 -3.21 2.85 0.96
CA ARG A 146 -3.89 1.61 1.35
C ARG A 146 -4.27 1.55 2.83
N THR A 147 -3.58 2.29 3.67
CA THR A 147 -3.81 2.34 5.13
C THR A 147 -4.38 3.68 5.60
N MET A 148 -4.59 4.64 4.71
CA MET A 148 -5.05 5.99 5.06
C MET A 148 -6.58 6.16 5.06
N GLY A 149 -7.31 5.25 4.42
CA GLY A 149 -8.75 5.37 4.24
C GLY A 149 -9.15 6.37 3.15
N ASN A 150 -10.37 6.88 3.25
CA ASN A 150 -10.91 7.80 2.26
C ASN A 150 -10.27 9.20 2.39
N LYS A 151 -10.22 9.93 1.28
CA LYS A 151 -9.64 11.28 1.22
C LYS A 151 -10.27 12.25 2.22
N GLU A 152 -11.56 12.12 2.50
CA GLU A 152 -12.27 12.94 3.48
C GLU A 152 -11.70 12.82 4.91
N ASN A 153 -10.92 11.76 5.18
CA ASN A 153 -10.25 11.56 6.46
C ASN A 153 -8.86 12.21 6.53
N TYR A 154 -8.36 12.76 5.42
CA TYR A 154 -7.04 13.40 5.42
C TYR A 154 -7.13 14.76 6.08
N ILE A 155 -6.17 15.06 6.93
CA ILE A 155 -6.08 16.32 7.68
C ILE A 155 -4.73 16.99 7.43
N GLY A 156 -4.72 18.31 7.58
CA GLY A 156 -3.52 19.11 7.49
C GLY A 156 -3.23 19.67 6.09
N PRO A 157 -2.22 20.55 5.99
CA PRO A 157 -1.93 21.30 4.78
C PRO A 157 -1.37 20.45 3.63
N TRP A 158 -0.86 19.26 3.94
CA TRP A 158 -0.24 18.35 2.98
C TRP A 158 -1.22 17.38 2.33
N ALA A 159 -2.50 17.42 2.71
CA ALA A 159 -3.53 16.58 2.10
C ALA A 159 -3.64 16.92 0.59
N PRO A 160 -3.46 15.94 -0.32
CA PRO A 160 -3.55 16.20 -1.76
C PRO A 160 -4.93 16.70 -2.15
N LYS A 161 -4.98 17.75 -2.95
CA LYS A 161 -6.25 18.29 -3.48
C LYS A 161 -6.78 17.50 -4.67
N GLU A 162 -5.89 16.86 -5.41
CA GLU A 162 -6.22 16.07 -6.58
C GLU A 162 -6.97 14.78 -6.21
N ASP A 163 -7.96 14.42 -7.00
CA ASP A 163 -8.68 13.15 -6.91
C ASP A 163 -8.06 12.14 -7.90
N LEU A 164 -7.38 11.13 -7.36
CA LEU A 164 -6.76 10.10 -8.17
C LEU A 164 -7.70 8.90 -8.34
N TYR A 165 -7.72 8.30 -9.53
CA TYR A 165 -8.67 7.24 -9.90
C TYR A 165 -8.61 6.00 -8.98
N TRP A 166 -7.48 5.75 -8.36
CA TRP A 166 -7.26 4.61 -7.47
C TRP A 166 -7.65 4.88 -5.99
N GLN A 167 -8.09 6.07 -5.65
CA GLN A 167 -8.43 6.43 -4.25
C GLN A 167 -9.76 5.87 -3.77
N GLY A 168 -10.57 5.32 -4.66
CA GLY A 168 -11.85 4.72 -4.28
C GLY A 168 -12.86 5.74 -3.73
N ASN A 169 -12.95 6.89 -4.37
CA ASN A 169 -13.88 7.94 -3.99
C ASN A 169 -15.32 7.42 -3.98
N VAL A 170 -16.04 7.73 -2.91
CA VAL A 170 -17.46 7.40 -2.81
C VAL A 170 -18.27 8.50 -3.50
N PRO A 171 -19.12 8.15 -4.48
CA PRO A 171 -19.94 9.15 -5.15
C PRO A 171 -20.88 9.84 -4.16
N LYS A 172 -20.91 11.18 -4.20
CA LYS A 172 -21.88 11.97 -3.44
C LYS A 172 -23.28 11.79 -4.02
N PRO A 173 -24.33 11.85 -3.19
CA PRO A 173 -25.69 11.80 -3.69
C PRO A 173 -25.94 12.98 -4.65
N LYS A 174 -26.53 12.69 -5.80
CA LYS A 174 -26.79 13.70 -6.84
C LYS A 174 -27.82 14.74 -6.44
N LYS A 175 -28.70 14.40 -5.49
CA LYS A 175 -29.81 15.25 -5.02
C LYS A 175 -30.03 15.07 -3.53
N LYS A 176 -30.50 16.12 -2.87
CA LYS A 176 -31.03 16.01 -1.50
C LYS A 176 -32.32 15.17 -1.55
N TYR A 177 -32.48 14.29 -0.61
CA TYR A 177 -33.70 13.47 -0.45
C TYR A 177 -34.27 13.65 0.95
N ASN A 178 -35.55 13.32 1.11
CA ASN A 178 -36.22 13.39 2.41
C ASN A 178 -36.06 12.08 3.17
N VAL A 179 -35.28 12.10 4.27
CA VAL A 179 -34.97 10.95 5.11
C VAL A 179 -36.24 10.29 5.68
N GLU A 180 -37.18 11.11 6.20
CA GLU A 180 -38.41 10.61 6.79
C GLU A 180 -39.30 9.90 5.76
N LYS A 181 -39.33 10.40 4.54
CA LYS A 181 -40.03 9.71 3.43
C LYS A 181 -39.41 8.36 3.15
N VAL A 182 -38.08 8.24 3.16
CA VAL A 182 -37.37 6.96 2.96
C VAL A 182 -37.71 6.00 4.10
N LYS A 183 -37.57 6.44 5.36
CA LYS A 183 -37.91 5.64 6.55
C LYS A 183 -39.36 5.13 6.52
N LYS A 184 -40.32 6.01 6.19
CA LYS A 184 -41.73 5.66 6.07
C LYS A 184 -41.97 4.57 5.00
N MET A 185 -41.32 4.69 3.84
CA MET A 185 -41.44 3.69 2.77
C MET A 185 -40.82 2.35 3.17
N ILE A 186 -39.71 2.35 3.90
CA ILE A 186 -39.07 1.14 4.42
C ILE A 186 -39.99 0.49 5.46
N SER A 187 -40.49 1.28 6.41
CA SER A 187 -41.40 0.79 7.46
C SER A 187 -42.66 0.17 6.89
N SER A 188 -43.24 0.74 5.81
CA SER A 188 -44.40 0.25 5.11
C SER A 188 -44.13 -0.94 4.17
N SER A 189 -42.85 -1.32 4.02
CA SER A 189 -42.50 -2.49 3.20
C SER A 189 -42.85 -3.80 3.92
N LYS A 190 -42.91 -4.90 3.15
CA LYS A 190 -43.16 -6.25 3.71
C LYS A 190 -41.89 -6.89 4.33
N LEU A 191 -40.78 -6.13 4.45
CA LEU A 191 -39.54 -6.61 5.06
C LEU A 191 -39.68 -6.63 6.58
N ASN A 192 -39.24 -7.71 7.19
CA ASN A 192 -39.20 -7.82 8.65
C ASN A 192 -37.95 -7.13 9.23
N SER A 193 -37.93 -6.88 10.55
CA SER A 193 -36.81 -6.20 11.22
C SER A 193 -35.50 -6.97 11.06
N SER A 194 -35.53 -8.30 11.16
CA SER A 194 -34.33 -9.13 10.98
C SER A 194 -33.69 -8.93 9.60
N ASP A 195 -34.50 -8.95 8.52
CA ASP A 195 -33.98 -8.74 7.16
C ASP A 195 -33.33 -7.35 6.99
N LEU A 196 -33.97 -6.32 7.56
CA LEU A 196 -33.48 -4.95 7.49
C LEU A 196 -32.16 -4.78 8.24
N ILE A 197 -32.08 -5.28 9.47
CA ILE A 197 -30.89 -5.19 10.33
C ILE A 197 -29.75 -6.02 9.74
N THR A 198 -30.01 -7.26 9.36
CA THR A 198 -28.97 -8.14 8.81
C THR A 198 -28.35 -7.55 7.54
N THR A 199 -29.18 -7.05 6.62
CA THR A 199 -28.66 -6.43 5.39
C THR A 199 -27.80 -5.18 5.68
N ALA A 200 -28.23 -4.34 6.61
CA ALA A 200 -27.46 -3.16 7.01
C ALA A 200 -26.14 -3.55 7.70
N TRP A 201 -26.17 -4.52 8.60
CA TRP A 201 -24.99 -5.05 9.28
C TRP A 201 -24.01 -5.66 8.28
N ASP A 202 -24.47 -6.54 7.40
CA ASP A 202 -23.62 -7.20 6.41
C ASP A 202 -22.98 -6.23 5.42
N SER A 203 -23.66 -5.11 5.12
CA SER A 203 -23.09 -4.06 4.29
C SER A 203 -21.95 -3.32 4.98
N ALA A 204 -21.97 -3.24 6.32
CA ALA A 204 -21.06 -2.43 7.12
C ALA A 204 -19.95 -3.23 7.82
N ARG A 205 -20.18 -4.50 8.15
CA ARG A 205 -19.31 -5.34 9.01
C ARG A 205 -17.89 -5.55 8.49
N THR A 206 -17.64 -5.29 7.22
CA THR A 206 -16.29 -5.36 6.64
C THR A 206 -15.43 -4.13 6.97
N TYR A 207 -15.97 -3.15 7.70
CA TYR A 207 -15.22 -1.97 8.06
C TYR A 207 -14.08 -2.29 9.05
N ARG A 208 -12.89 -1.80 8.74
CA ARG A 208 -11.70 -1.89 9.60
C ARG A 208 -11.29 -0.52 10.11
N ARG A 209 -11.22 -0.38 11.41
CA ARG A 209 -10.85 0.89 12.05
C ARG A 209 -9.39 1.26 11.78
N THR A 210 -8.50 0.29 11.67
CA THR A 210 -7.06 0.50 11.55
C THR A 210 -6.66 1.20 10.27
N ASP A 211 -7.25 0.79 9.13
CA ASP A 211 -6.98 1.36 7.81
C ASP A 211 -8.20 2.05 7.20
N LYS A 212 -9.31 2.12 7.93
CA LYS A 212 -10.59 2.72 7.53
C LYS A 212 -11.15 2.18 6.21
N ARG A 213 -10.81 0.95 5.88
CA ARG A 213 -11.28 0.26 4.68
C ARG A 213 -12.49 -0.61 4.96
N GLY A 214 -13.15 -1.01 3.89
CA GLY A 214 -14.38 -1.79 3.99
C GLY A 214 -15.60 -0.91 4.26
N GLY A 215 -16.60 -1.48 4.94
CA GLY A 215 -17.86 -0.83 5.22
C GLY A 215 -18.79 -0.74 4.02
N ALA A 216 -19.83 0.05 4.15
CA ALA A 216 -20.90 0.15 3.15
C ALA A 216 -20.40 0.59 1.77
N ASN A 217 -19.50 1.55 1.72
CA ASN A 217 -18.72 1.99 0.55
C ASN A 217 -19.52 1.98 -0.77
N GLY A 218 -20.60 2.76 -0.85
CA GLY A 218 -21.48 2.83 -2.02
C GLY A 218 -22.37 1.58 -2.21
N ALA A 219 -22.64 0.83 -1.15
CA ALA A 219 -23.43 -0.40 -1.16
C ALA A 219 -22.78 -1.54 -1.96
N ARG A 220 -21.49 -1.81 -1.72
CA ARG A 220 -20.76 -2.93 -2.35
C ARG A 220 -21.42 -4.27 -2.14
N ILE A 221 -22.21 -4.45 -1.08
CA ILE A 221 -22.94 -5.69 -0.81
C ILE A 221 -23.82 -6.15 -1.97
N ARG A 222 -24.25 -5.23 -2.85
CA ARG A 222 -25.04 -5.55 -4.05
C ARG A 222 -24.21 -6.03 -5.24
N LEU A 223 -22.89 -5.93 -5.17
CA LEU A 223 -21.97 -6.25 -6.26
C LEU A 223 -21.25 -7.57 -6.01
N GLU A 224 -20.86 -8.24 -7.08
CA GLU A 224 -19.98 -9.39 -6.99
C GLU A 224 -18.57 -8.99 -6.55
N PRO A 225 -17.90 -9.86 -5.81
CA PRO A 225 -18.34 -11.18 -5.31
C PRO A 225 -19.19 -11.12 -4.02
N MET A 226 -19.35 -9.95 -3.41
CA MET A 226 -19.90 -9.78 -2.06
C MET A 226 -21.35 -10.22 -1.93
N ASN A 227 -22.16 -10.01 -2.98
CA ASN A 227 -23.56 -10.45 -3.02
C ASN A 227 -23.73 -11.97 -3.10
N GLN A 228 -22.64 -12.72 -3.41
CA GLN A 228 -22.63 -14.18 -3.50
C GLN A 228 -22.00 -14.86 -2.29
N TRP A 229 -21.46 -14.08 -1.35
CA TRP A 229 -20.89 -14.67 -0.14
C TRP A 229 -21.97 -15.37 0.69
N GLU A 230 -21.74 -16.62 1.07
CA GLU A 230 -22.65 -17.42 1.87
C GLU A 230 -23.07 -16.69 3.16
N ALA A 231 -22.12 -16.01 3.81
CA ALA A 231 -22.36 -15.22 5.01
C ALA A 231 -23.37 -14.06 4.82
N ASN A 232 -23.64 -13.65 3.60
CA ASN A 232 -24.61 -12.60 3.26
C ASN A 232 -25.98 -13.20 2.84
N GLU A 233 -26.17 -14.50 2.92
CA GLU A 233 -27.42 -15.19 2.55
C GLU A 233 -27.97 -14.76 1.16
N PRO A 234 -27.27 -15.05 0.04
CA PRO A 234 -27.52 -14.46 -1.28
C PRO A 234 -29.00 -14.42 -1.71
N LYS A 235 -29.75 -15.49 -1.47
CA LYS A 235 -31.18 -15.59 -1.85
C LYS A 235 -32.06 -14.59 -1.06
N LYS A 236 -31.76 -14.40 0.22
CA LYS A 236 -32.43 -13.45 1.12
C LYS A 236 -32.02 -12.03 0.79
N LEU A 237 -30.73 -11.80 0.69
CA LEU A 237 -30.13 -10.49 0.33
C LEU A 237 -30.72 -9.96 -0.98
N SER A 238 -30.80 -10.77 -2.02
CA SER A 238 -31.39 -10.39 -3.31
C SER A 238 -32.82 -9.88 -3.20
N LYS A 239 -33.66 -10.56 -2.39
CA LYS A 239 -35.04 -10.11 -2.16
C LYS A 239 -35.09 -8.76 -1.44
N VAL A 240 -34.26 -8.57 -0.41
CA VAL A 240 -34.22 -7.34 0.36
C VAL A 240 -33.70 -6.17 -0.51
N LEU A 241 -32.61 -6.39 -1.23
CA LEU A 241 -32.02 -5.37 -2.12
C LEU A 241 -33.01 -4.91 -3.19
N LYS A 242 -33.76 -5.81 -3.79
CA LYS A 242 -34.79 -5.48 -4.80
C LYS A 242 -35.82 -4.47 -4.26
N VAL A 243 -36.24 -4.63 -3.01
CA VAL A 243 -37.19 -3.70 -2.36
C VAL A 243 -36.49 -2.37 -2.05
N LEU A 244 -35.30 -2.40 -1.46
CA LEU A 244 -34.56 -1.20 -1.07
C LEU A 244 -34.13 -0.37 -2.29
N GLU A 245 -33.71 -1.00 -3.37
CA GLU A 245 -33.40 -0.32 -4.65
C GLU A 245 -34.63 0.37 -5.25
N GLY A 246 -35.79 -0.29 -5.15
CA GLY A 246 -37.06 0.32 -5.56
C GLY A 246 -37.41 1.58 -4.74
N ILE A 247 -37.14 1.56 -3.43
CA ILE A 247 -37.34 2.72 -2.54
C ILE A 247 -36.32 3.81 -2.87
N ALA A 248 -35.05 3.48 -3.01
CA ALA A 248 -34.00 4.41 -3.39
C ALA A 248 -34.33 5.16 -4.68
N LYS A 249 -34.74 4.43 -5.72
CA LYS A 249 -35.17 5.00 -7.01
C LYS A 249 -36.35 5.96 -6.88
N LYS A 250 -37.35 5.64 -6.06
CA LYS A 250 -38.54 6.47 -5.85
C LYS A 250 -38.29 7.73 -5.03
N THR A 251 -37.30 7.69 -4.14
CA THR A 251 -37.01 8.77 -3.20
C THR A 251 -35.85 9.68 -3.64
N GLY A 252 -35.01 9.19 -4.55
CA GLY A 252 -33.75 9.83 -4.95
C GLY A 252 -32.60 9.62 -3.95
N ALA A 253 -32.81 8.82 -2.89
CA ALA A 253 -31.75 8.42 -1.98
C ALA A 253 -30.74 7.51 -2.67
N THR A 254 -29.49 7.48 -2.16
CA THR A 254 -28.54 6.45 -2.61
C THR A 254 -28.95 5.09 -2.05
N ILE A 255 -28.57 4.02 -2.73
CA ILE A 255 -28.84 2.68 -2.20
C ILE A 255 -28.07 2.43 -0.90
N ALA A 256 -26.88 3.00 -0.74
CA ALA A 256 -26.11 2.90 0.48
C ALA A 256 -26.84 3.57 1.65
N ASP A 257 -27.34 4.78 1.48
CA ASP A 257 -28.11 5.46 2.50
C ASP A 257 -29.42 4.71 2.81
N THR A 258 -30.07 4.18 1.79
CA THR A 258 -31.32 3.40 1.97
C THR A 258 -31.08 2.13 2.80
N ILE A 259 -29.96 1.45 2.61
CA ILE A 259 -29.56 0.28 3.42
C ILE A 259 -29.30 0.68 4.87
N VAL A 260 -28.57 1.77 5.11
CA VAL A 260 -28.33 2.27 6.47
C VAL A 260 -29.64 2.65 7.16
N LEU A 261 -30.51 3.39 6.47
CA LEU A 261 -31.83 3.73 6.99
C LEU A 261 -32.72 2.51 7.21
N ALA A 262 -32.54 1.45 6.43
CA ALA A 262 -33.24 0.18 6.64
C ALA A 262 -32.83 -0.44 7.99
N GLY A 263 -31.56 -0.46 8.32
CA GLY A 263 -31.07 -0.91 9.64
C GLY A 263 -31.67 -0.09 10.78
N ILE A 264 -31.70 1.23 10.65
CA ILE A 264 -32.31 2.13 11.65
C ILE A 264 -33.80 1.78 11.83
N VAL A 265 -34.56 1.71 10.74
CA VAL A 265 -35.99 1.35 10.80
C VAL A 265 -36.21 -0.04 11.40
N GLY A 266 -35.31 -0.98 11.12
CA GLY A 266 -35.38 -2.32 11.71
C GLY A 266 -35.18 -2.33 13.22
N LEU A 267 -34.40 -1.39 13.76
CA LEU A 267 -34.18 -1.20 15.20
C LEU A 267 -35.32 -0.41 15.86
N GLU A 268 -35.96 0.49 15.13
CA GLU A 268 -37.08 1.30 15.64
C GLU A 268 -38.42 0.55 15.68
N LYS A 269 -38.55 -0.54 14.96
CA LYS A 269 -39.73 -1.45 14.98
C LYS A 269 -39.72 -2.38 16.19
#